data_908f5e0bf2269abfd0b5d926274ece4c
#
_entry.id   908f5e0bf2269abfd0b5d926274ece4c
#
_cell.length_a   1.000
_cell.length_b   1.000
_cell.length_c   1.000
_cell.angle_alpha   90.00
_cell.angle_beta   90.00
_cell.angle_gamma   90.00
#
_symmetry.space_group_name_H-M   'P 1'
#
loop_
_entity.id
_entity.type
_entity.pdbx_description
1 polymer ?
#
loop_
_entity_poly.entity_id
_entity_poly.type
_entity_poly.pdbx_seq_one_letter_code
_entity_poly.pdbx_strand_id
1 'polypeptide(L)'
;ITYTHISSNNYRINVTLYRDCNDGKLDNQGGGSSTSQGSYLTEAFIRTTTTNCQNKNIGSISLTKTGFENITPICDLNKSACGNNPTYPYGIEAHYYTGTINFDSYTQYNGCGFHIFIHQATRNEDINTLATEEEDLYNYVYINPWLENKSSPSFINPPNVLYNFNQPVRSGDYVSHNNNDSIVYKWSAPQKSHNSNIQYKTNYSAQQFISTYCPSGTNCTANPSSNPPQGLYLNSKTGDYSFTPTSLNQTSTRVIE
;
A
#
# COMPACT_ATOMS: atom_id res chain seq x y z
N ILE A 1 -0.19 -5.48 2.96
CA ILE A 1 -0.16 -6.91 3.30
C ILE A 1 0.65 -7.11 4.56
N THR A 2 0.15 -7.90 5.51
CA THR A 2 0.78 -8.21 6.79
C THR A 2 0.61 -9.69 7.12
N TYR A 3 1.35 -10.19 8.10
CA TYR A 3 1.12 -11.53 8.63
C TYR A 3 1.10 -11.54 10.16
N THR A 4 0.33 -12.49 10.71
CA THR A 4 0.25 -12.74 12.15
C THR A 4 0.67 -14.19 12.42
N HIS A 5 1.63 -14.39 13.30
CA HIS A 5 1.98 -15.71 13.79
C HIS A 5 0.83 -16.27 14.65
N ILE A 6 0.40 -17.49 14.37
CA ILE A 6 -0.67 -18.17 15.10
C ILE A 6 -0.08 -19.18 16.08
N SER A 7 0.67 -20.14 15.56
CA SER A 7 1.30 -21.20 16.36
C SER A 7 2.32 -21.96 15.49
N SER A 8 3.43 -22.39 16.06
CA SER A 8 4.49 -23.12 15.33
C SER A 8 4.82 -22.45 13.99
N ASN A 9 4.68 -23.16 12.88
CA ASN A 9 4.89 -22.63 11.53
C ASN A 9 3.59 -22.18 10.84
N ASN A 10 2.51 -21.91 11.60
CA ASN A 10 1.24 -21.45 11.10
C ASN A 10 1.13 -19.92 11.17
N TYR A 11 0.77 -19.31 10.07
CA TYR A 11 0.62 -17.87 9.93
C TYR A 11 -0.70 -17.51 9.25
N ARG A 12 -1.28 -16.39 9.69
CA ARG A 12 -2.39 -15.73 9.00
C ARG A 12 -1.83 -14.60 8.17
N ILE A 13 -2.21 -14.57 6.91
CA ILE A 13 -1.90 -13.48 5.98
C ILE A 13 -3.12 -12.58 5.93
N ASN A 14 -2.92 -11.28 6.13
CA ASN A 14 -3.95 -10.26 6.05
C ASN A 14 -3.61 -9.32 4.90
N VAL A 15 -4.57 -9.04 4.05
CA VAL A 15 -4.44 -8.10 2.94
C VAL A 15 -5.54 -7.06 3.04
N THR A 16 -5.16 -5.79 2.97
CA THR A 16 -6.10 -4.69 2.78
C THR A 16 -5.87 -4.10 1.40
N LEU A 17 -6.90 -4.10 0.58
CA LEU A 17 -6.90 -3.47 -0.73
C LEU A 17 -7.75 -2.20 -0.66
N TYR A 18 -7.17 -1.07 -1.07
CA TYR A 18 -7.87 0.21 -1.14
C TYR A 18 -8.38 0.44 -2.55
N ARG A 19 -9.66 0.77 -2.66
CA ARG A 19 -10.37 1.03 -3.92
C ARG A 19 -10.83 2.47 -3.96
N ASP A 20 -10.63 3.13 -5.10
CA ASP A 20 -11.34 4.35 -5.45
C ASP A 20 -12.74 3.99 -5.97
N CYS A 21 -13.78 4.56 -5.36
CA CYS A 21 -15.17 4.26 -5.74
C CYS A 21 -15.60 4.97 -7.01
N ASN A 22 -14.89 5.99 -7.43
CA ASN A 22 -15.17 6.70 -8.67
C ASN A 22 -14.56 6.00 -9.89
N ASP A 23 -13.54 5.18 -9.67
CA ASP A 23 -12.95 4.34 -10.69
C ASP A 23 -13.64 2.98 -10.72
N GLY A 24 -14.57 2.79 -11.66
CA GLY A 24 -15.37 1.58 -11.82
C GLY A 24 -14.60 0.32 -12.23
N LYS A 25 -13.27 0.35 -12.27
CA LYS A 25 -12.41 -0.64 -12.92
C LYS A 25 -11.81 -1.74 -12.06
N LEU A 26 -12.11 -1.82 -10.78
CA LEU A 26 -11.64 -2.97 -9.97
C LEU A 26 -12.52 -4.22 -10.09
N ASP A 27 -13.59 -4.19 -10.85
CA ASP A 27 -14.30 -5.40 -11.22
C ASP A 27 -14.07 -5.73 -12.71
N ASN A 28 -13.50 -6.87 -12.99
CA ASN A 28 -13.42 -7.47 -14.34
C ASN A 28 -14.81 -7.74 -14.96
N GLN A 29 -15.87 -7.18 -14.42
CA GLN A 29 -17.27 -7.32 -14.82
C GLN A 29 -17.88 -5.93 -14.89
N GLY A 30 -17.74 -5.29 -16.04
CA GLY A 30 -18.20 -3.93 -16.35
C GLY A 30 -19.53 -3.53 -15.73
N GLY A 31 -19.54 -2.37 -15.10
CA GLY A 31 -20.73 -1.64 -14.73
C GLY A 31 -20.89 -1.32 -13.26
N GLY A 32 -20.61 -0.07 -12.92
CA GLY A 32 -20.72 0.49 -11.60
C GLY A 32 -22.05 0.23 -10.92
N SER A 33 -21.94 -0.34 -9.76
CA SER A 33 -22.89 -0.21 -8.67
C SER A 33 -22.13 -0.53 -7.38
N SER A 34 -22.26 0.32 -6.39
CA SER A 34 -21.67 0.21 -5.05
C SER A 34 -22.06 -1.07 -4.28
N THR A 35 -22.77 -1.98 -4.90
CA THR A 35 -23.26 -3.23 -4.31
C THR A 35 -22.56 -4.49 -4.84
N SER A 36 -21.57 -4.38 -5.73
CA SER A 36 -20.87 -5.58 -6.22
C SER A 36 -19.95 -6.15 -5.15
N GLN A 37 -20.44 -7.16 -4.45
CA GLN A 37 -19.74 -7.96 -3.47
C GLN A 37 -18.70 -8.90 -4.12
N GLY A 38 -18.13 -8.54 -5.25
CA GLY A 38 -17.12 -9.34 -5.93
C GLY A 38 -15.90 -9.57 -5.03
N SER A 39 -15.35 -10.76 -5.06
CA SER A 39 -14.04 -11.03 -4.47
C SER A 39 -12.98 -10.61 -5.47
N TYR A 40 -12.28 -9.52 -5.23
CA TYR A 40 -11.23 -9.00 -6.13
C TYR A 40 -9.91 -9.75 -5.98
N LEU A 41 -9.61 -10.21 -4.76
CA LEU A 41 -8.44 -11.03 -4.47
C LEU A 41 -8.87 -12.41 -4.02
N THR A 42 -8.46 -13.44 -4.75
CA THR A 42 -8.75 -14.84 -4.42
C THR A 42 -7.54 -15.55 -3.85
N GLU A 43 -6.34 -15.02 -4.09
CA GLU A 43 -5.09 -15.64 -3.63
C GLU A 43 -3.96 -14.65 -3.43
N ALA A 44 -3.04 -15.00 -2.54
CA ALA A 44 -1.71 -14.43 -2.41
C ALA A 44 -0.69 -15.52 -2.82
N PHE A 45 0.39 -15.10 -3.44
CA PHE A 45 1.40 -16.01 -3.98
C PHE A 45 2.60 -16.11 -3.04
N ILE A 46 3.31 -17.23 -3.11
CA ILE A 46 4.49 -17.51 -2.29
C ILE A 46 5.70 -17.62 -3.20
N ARG A 47 6.75 -16.84 -2.87
CA ARG A 47 8.03 -16.86 -3.57
C ARG A 47 9.17 -17.03 -2.61
N THR A 48 10.12 -17.90 -2.92
CA THR A 48 11.39 -17.99 -2.20
C THR A 48 12.31 -16.81 -2.54
N THR A 49 13.08 -16.29 -1.55
CA THR A 49 13.77 -14.99 -1.70
C THR A 49 15.27 -15.09 -1.93
N THR A 50 15.91 -16.21 -1.66
CA THR A 50 17.38 -16.33 -1.75
C THR A 50 17.83 -17.09 -2.98
N THR A 51 19.03 -16.79 -3.45
CA THR A 51 19.67 -17.48 -4.59
C THR A 51 19.78 -19.00 -4.34
N ASN A 52 20.11 -19.41 -3.13
CA ASN A 52 20.16 -20.82 -2.74
C ASN A 52 18.78 -21.50 -2.77
N CYS A 53 17.70 -20.71 -2.72
CA CYS A 53 16.31 -21.16 -2.73
C CYS A 53 15.65 -20.97 -4.11
N GLN A 54 16.43 -20.72 -5.15
CA GLN A 54 16.03 -20.60 -6.56
C GLN A 54 15.15 -19.38 -6.90
N ASN A 55 14.82 -18.51 -5.94
CA ASN A 55 14.05 -17.28 -6.16
C ASN A 55 12.84 -17.47 -7.10
N LYS A 56 11.96 -18.42 -6.80
CA LYS A 56 10.84 -18.85 -7.66
C LYS A 56 9.52 -18.87 -6.92
N ASN A 57 8.43 -18.77 -7.66
CA ASN A 57 7.09 -19.01 -7.14
C ASN A 57 6.93 -20.51 -6.83
N ILE A 58 6.39 -20.82 -5.66
CA ILE A 58 6.26 -22.19 -5.15
C ILE A 58 4.84 -22.57 -4.76
N GLY A 59 3.90 -21.63 -4.79
CA GLY A 59 2.51 -21.86 -4.44
C GLY A 59 1.72 -20.60 -4.23
N SER A 60 0.50 -20.76 -3.77
CA SER A 60 -0.41 -19.68 -3.41
C SER A 60 -1.18 -20.01 -2.13
N ILE A 61 -1.78 -18.98 -1.54
CA ILE A 61 -2.61 -19.00 -0.35
C ILE A 61 -3.99 -18.50 -0.76
N SER A 62 -5.03 -19.32 -0.60
CA SER A 62 -6.40 -18.87 -0.84
C SER A 62 -6.77 -17.75 0.14
N LEU A 63 -7.30 -16.66 -0.40
CA LEU A 63 -7.77 -15.52 0.37
C LEU A 63 -9.30 -15.50 0.41
N THR A 64 -9.84 -15.24 1.59
CA THR A 64 -11.27 -15.03 1.80
C THR A 64 -11.50 -13.58 2.17
N LYS A 65 -12.44 -12.91 1.48
CA LYS A 65 -12.89 -11.55 1.85
C LYS A 65 -13.62 -11.61 3.19
N THR A 66 -13.18 -10.81 4.15
CA THR A 66 -13.74 -10.77 5.52
C THR A 66 -14.61 -9.56 5.76
N GLY A 67 -14.49 -8.52 4.92
CA GLY A 67 -15.29 -7.32 5.03
C GLY A 67 -14.81 -6.20 4.12
N PHE A 68 -15.49 -5.07 4.21
CA PHE A 68 -15.08 -3.81 3.60
C PHE A 68 -15.67 -2.64 4.39
N GLU A 69 -15.08 -1.47 4.26
CA GLU A 69 -15.60 -0.22 4.84
C GLU A 69 -15.25 1.00 3.99
N ASN A 70 -16.12 2.00 4.02
CA ASN A 70 -15.85 3.30 3.43
C ASN A 70 -14.97 4.11 4.39
N ILE A 71 -13.75 4.39 3.99
CA ILE A 71 -12.73 5.12 4.77
C ILE A 71 -12.49 6.54 4.24
N THR A 72 -13.37 7.06 3.39
CA THR A 72 -13.25 8.41 2.85
C THR A 72 -13.15 9.43 4.00
N PRO A 73 -12.14 10.30 4.04
CA PRO A 73 -11.93 11.23 5.15
C PRO A 73 -12.87 12.45 5.08
N ILE A 74 -14.17 12.22 5.15
CA ILE A 74 -15.23 13.23 5.18
C ILE A 74 -16.23 12.92 6.31
N CYS A 75 -16.92 13.96 6.81
CA CYS A 75 -17.84 13.80 7.95
C CYS A 75 -19.09 12.96 7.63
N ASP A 76 -19.61 13.04 6.43
CA ASP A 76 -20.81 12.30 6.00
C ASP A 76 -20.42 11.33 4.87
N LEU A 77 -20.15 10.09 5.24
CA LEU A 77 -19.73 9.03 4.32
C LEU A 77 -20.76 8.71 3.22
N ASN A 78 -22.05 8.99 3.46
CA ASN A 78 -23.09 8.80 2.43
C ASN A 78 -22.93 9.74 1.24
N LYS A 79 -22.21 10.85 1.41
CA LYS A 79 -21.93 11.84 0.37
C LYS A 79 -20.66 11.55 -0.42
N SER A 80 -19.82 10.62 0.00
CA SER A 80 -18.66 10.18 -0.78
C SER A 80 -19.10 9.44 -2.05
N ALA A 81 -18.19 9.26 -3.00
CA ALA A 81 -18.46 8.45 -4.19
C ALA A 81 -18.80 6.98 -3.85
N CYS A 82 -18.39 6.50 -2.66
CA CYS A 82 -18.74 5.18 -2.13
C CYS A 82 -20.11 5.15 -1.41
N GLY A 83 -20.74 6.29 -1.21
CA GLY A 83 -21.99 6.40 -0.46
C GLY A 83 -23.25 6.22 -1.32
N ASN A 84 -24.40 6.12 -0.65
CA ASN A 84 -25.70 5.95 -1.33
C ASN A 84 -26.25 7.25 -1.95
N ASN A 85 -25.73 8.40 -1.57
CA ASN A 85 -26.17 9.71 -2.06
C ASN A 85 -24.95 10.61 -2.37
N PRO A 86 -24.13 10.23 -3.37
CA PRO A 86 -22.85 10.87 -3.62
C PRO A 86 -23.03 12.31 -4.08
N THR A 87 -22.36 13.23 -3.40
CA THR A 87 -22.23 14.65 -3.76
C THR A 87 -20.77 15.08 -3.90
N TYR A 88 -19.84 14.27 -3.41
CA TYR A 88 -18.41 14.43 -3.62
C TYR A 88 -17.92 13.48 -4.71
N PRO A 89 -16.98 13.92 -5.56
CA PRO A 89 -16.49 13.14 -6.70
C PRO A 89 -15.40 12.11 -6.30
N TYR A 90 -15.15 11.90 -5.04
CA TYR A 90 -14.15 10.95 -4.56
C TYR A 90 -14.69 10.12 -3.39
N GLY A 91 -14.16 8.92 -3.28
CA GLY A 91 -14.51 7.98 -2.22
C GLY A 91 -13.53 6.82 -2.20
N ILE A 92 -13.21 6.31 -1.01
CA ILE A 92 -12.26 5.24 -0.83
C ILE A 92 -12.85 4.17 0.07
N GLU A 93 -12.79 2.94 -0.43
CA GLU A 93 -13.13 1.74 0.34
C GLU A 93 -11.86 0.94 0.67
N ALA A 94 -11.81 0.42 1.89
CA ALA A 94 -10.88 -0.62 2.30
C ALA A 94 -11.57 -1.99 2.24
N HIS A 95 -10.98 -2.94 1.53
CA HIS A 95 -11.45 -4.32 1.42
C HIS A 95 -10.47 -5.24 2.12
N TYR A 96 -10.97 -6.04 3.05
CA TYR A 96 -10.17 -6.90 3.92
C TYR A 96 -10.25 -8.36 3.48
N TYR A 97 -9.07 -8.99 3.39
CA TYR A 97 -8.93 -10.39 3.03
C TYR A 97 -8.02 -11.11 4.02
N THR A 98 -8.27 -12.38 4.24
CA THR A 98 -7.42 -13.22 5.08
C THR A 98 -7.23 -14.60 4.47
N GLY A 99 -6.06 -15.17 4.70
CA GLY A 99 -5.72 -16.56 4.37
C GLY A 99 -4.77 -17.13 5.42
N THR A 100 -4.58 -18.43 5.42
CA THR A 100 -3.64 -19.10 6.33
C THR A 100 -2.64 -19.93 5.56
N ILE A 101 -1.43 -20.01 6.07
CA ILE A 101 -0.36 -20.86 5.56
C ILE A 101 0.29 -21.61 6.69
N ASN A 102 0.58 -22.92 6.45
CA ASN A 102 1.43 -23.73 7.29
C ASN A 102 2.74 -24.02 6.54
N PHE A 103 3.86 -23.49 7.05
CA PHE A 103 5.16 -23.70 6.43
C PHE A 103 5.75 -25.10 6.65
N ASP A 104 5.15 -25.95 7.50
CA ASP A 104 5.52 -27.36 7.58
C ASP A 104 5.35 -28.10 6.24
N SER A 105 4.46 -27.59 5.36
CA SER A 105 4.30 -28.08 4.00
C SER A 105 5.43 -27.68 3.04
N TYR A 106 6.38 -26.87 3.50
CA TYR A 106 7.49 -26.28 2.71
C TYR A 106 8.88 -26.61 3.29
N THR A 107 9.01 -27.73 3.99
CA THR A 107 10.27 -28.14 4.67
C THR A 107 11.44 -28.29 3.72
N GLN A 108 11.22 -28.57 2.43
CA GLN A 108 12.25 -28.59 1.38
C GLN A 108 12.91 -27.22 1.16
N TYR A 109 12.32 -26.13 1.68
CA TYR A 109 12.85 -24.77 1.65
C TYR A 109 13.30 -24.29 3.04
N ASN A 110 13.63 -25.22 3.94
CA ASN A 110 14.15 -24.89 5.27
C ASN A 110 15.38 -23.97 5.16
N GLY A 111 15.39 -22.90 5.95
CA GLY A 111 16.40 -21.85 5.88
C GLY A 111 16.18 -20.79 4.82
N CYS A 112 15.13 -20.91 3.98
CA CYS A 112 14.74 -19.89 3.02
C CYS A 112 13.82 -18.86 3.66
N GLY A 113 13.96 -17.59 3.25
CA GLY A 113 12.91 -16.60 3.43
C GLY A 113 11.91 -16.64 2.29
N PHE A 114 10.74 -16.08 2.53
CA PHE A 114 9.65 -16.04 1.54
C PHE A 114 9.12 -14.62 1.39
N HIS A 115 8.78 -14.25 0.17
CA HIS A 115 7.84 -13.16 -0.11
C HIS A 115 6.44 -13.75 -0.26
N ILE A 116 5.51 -13.28 0.55
CA ILE A 116 4.09 -13.46 0.33
C ILE A 116 3.61 -12.20 -0.38
N PHE A 117 3.09 -12.34 -1.59
CA PHE A 117 2.76 -11.18 -2.42
C PHE A 117 1.39 -11.28 -3.06
N ILE A 118 0.83 -10.12 -3.34
CA ILE A 118 -0.35 -9.96 -4.20
C ILE A 118 0.09 -9.34 -5.53
N HIS A 119 -0.62 -9.72 -6.58
CA HIS A 119 -0.45 -9.16 -7.91
C HIS A 119 -1.84 -8.91 -8.50
N GLN A 120 -2.12 -7.66 -8.85
CA GLN A 120 -3.37 -7.22 -9.45
C GLN A 120 -3.06 -6.56 -10.79
N ALA A 121 -3.83 -6.89 -11.81
CA ALA A 121 -3.52 -6.55 -13.21
C ALA A 121 -3.55 -5.06 -13.54
N THR A 122 -4.13 -4.19 -12.74
CA THR A 122 -4.15 -2.75 -13.03
C THR A 122 -4.14 -1.93 -11.75
N ARG A 123 -3.51 -0.75 -11.80
CA ARG A 123 -3.66 0.33 -10.82
C ARG A 123 -4.78 1.25 -11.24
N ASN A 124 -5.12 2.20 -10.36
CA ASN A 124 -5.98 3.32 -10.71
C ASN A 124 -5.36 4.10 -11.89
N GLU A 125 -6.10 4.22 -13.00
CA GLU A 125 -5.65 4.91 -14.21
C GLU A 125 -5.52 6.43 -14.04
N ASP A 126 -6.16 7.01 -13.01
CA ASP A 126 -6.04 8.43 -12.68
C ASP A 126 -4.67 8.81 -12.11
N ILE A 127 -3.78 7.85 -11.85
CA ILE A 127 -2.44 8.15 -11.33
C ILE A 127 -1.62 8.87 -12.40
N ASN A 128 -1.46 10.18 -12.25
CA ASN A 128 -0.85 11.03 -13.27
C ASN A 128 0.64 11.35 -13.04
N THR A 129 1.25 10.78 -12.02
CA THR A 129 2.70 10.94 -11.73
C THR A 129 3.55 9.76 -12.21
N LEU A 130 2.95 8.68 -12.67
CA LEU A 130 3.63 7.53 -13.27
C LEU A 130 3.77 7.70 -14.79
N ALA A 131 4.80 7.09 -15.36
CA ALA A 131 5.10 7.18 -16.80
C ALA A 131 4.07 6.43 -17.65
N THR A 132 3.50 5.35 -17.11
CA THR A 132 2.47 4.53 -17.75
C THR A 132 1.25 4.42 -16.82
N GLU A 133 0.06 4.49 -17.38
CA GLU A 133 -1.19 4.60 -16.63
C GLU A 133 -1.70 3.21 -16.17
N GLU A 134 -1.44 2.16 -16.94
CA GLU A 134 -1.98 0.80 -16.68
C GLU A 134 -0.87 -0.17 -16.23
N GLU A 135 -0.22 0.12 -15.11
CA GLU A 135 0.79 -0.79 -14.56
C GLU A 135 0.19 -1.66 -13.44
N ASP A 136 0.67 -2.88 -13.37
CA ASP A 136 0.23 -3.83 -12.34
C ASP A 136 0.53 -3.35 -10.92
N LEU A 137 -0.32 -3.70 -9.98
CA LEU A 137 -0.10 -3.55 -8.54
C LEU A 137 0.60 -4.80 -8.00
N TYR A 138 1.83 -4.65 -7.56
CA TYR A 138 2.56 -5.69 -6.84
C TYR A 138 2.91 -5.17 -5.44
N ASN A 139 2.58 -5.96 -4.42
CA ASN A 139 2.94 -5.67 -3.03
C ASN A 139 3.26 -6.96 -2.31
N TYR A 140 4.21 -6.94 -1.37
CA TYR A 140 4.66 -8.13 -0.67
C TYR A 140 5.01 -7.87 0.78
N VAL A 141 5.06 -8.93 1.57
CA VAL A 141 5.68 -8.97 2.89
C VAL A 141 6.72 -10.09 2.93
N TYR A 142 7.85 -9.81 3.56
CA TYR A 142 8.89 -10.82 3.80
C TYR A 142 8.60 -11.57 5.09
N ILE A 143 8.74 -12.90 5.04
CA ILE A 143 8.64 -13.78 6.21
C ILE A 143 9.75 -14.83 6.18
N ASN A 144 10.36 -15.09 7.34
CA ASN A 144 11.24 -16.23 7.53
C ASN A 144 10.76 -17.06 8.72
N PRO A 145 9.93 -18.10 8.49
CA PRO A 145 9.31 -18.88 9.54
C PRO A 145 10.30 -19.76 10.32
N TRP A 146 11.54 -19.91 9.81
CA TRP A 146 12.56 -20.75 10.41
C TRP A 146 13.42 -20.03 11.45
N LEU A 147 13.43 -18.70 11.43
CA LEU A 147 14.24 -17.90 12.35
C LEU A 147 13.48 -17.48 13.59
N GLU A 148 12.24 -17.05 13.45
CA GLU A 148 11.48 -16.43 14.52
C GLU A 148 9.97 -16.60 14.34
N ASN A 149 9.28 -16.91 15.43
CA ASN A 149 7.81 -16.98 15.48
C ASN A 149 7.22 -15.58 15.72
N LYS A 150 7.46 -14.65 14.79
CA LYS A 150 7.02 -13.25 14.89
C LYS A 150 5.91 -12.91 13.92
N SER A 151 5.16 -11.87 14.25
CA SER A 151 4.22 -11.21 13.35
C SER A 151 4.88 -10.02 12.68
N SER A 152 4.43 -9.64 11.48
CA SER A 152 4.87 -8.40 10.85
C SER A 152 4.36 -7.18 11.61
N PRO A 153 5.02 -6.02 11.47
CA PRO A 153 4.41 -4.75 11.82
C PRO A 153 3.10 -4.55 11.06
N SER A 154 2.15 -3.82 11.64
CA SER A 154 0.90 -3.45 11.01
C SER A 154 0.60 -1.96 11.20
N PHE A 155 0.11 -1.29 10.15
CA PHE A 155 -0.30 0.10 10.26
C PHE A 155 -1.48 0.25 11.21
N ILE A 156 -1.41 1.25 12.11
CA ILE A 156 -2.45 1.50 13.12
C ILE A 156 -3.66 2.18 12.48
N ASN A 157 -3.41 3.09 11.54
CA ASN A 157 -4.43 3.87 10.86
C ASN A 157 -4.47 3.53 9.37
N PRO A 158 -5.64 3.67 8.72
CA PRO A 158 -5.69 3.65 7.27
C PRO A 158 -4.83 4.79 6.69
N PRO A 159 -4.28 4.63 5.47
CA PRO A 159 -3.48 5.67 4.87
C PRO A 159 -4.30 6.94 4.65
N ASN A 160 -3.70 8.10 4.94
CA ASN A 160 -4.30 9.36 4.53
C ASN A 160 -4.11 9.53 3.02
N VAL A 161 -5.19 9.63 2.28
CA VAL A 161 -5.21 9.55 0.81
C VAL A 161 -5.68 10.83 0.12
N LEU A 162 -6.26 11.79 0.88
CA LEU A 162 -6.72 13.07 0.37
C LEU A 162 -6.02 14.23 1.08
N TYR A 163 -5.47 15.15 0.31
CA TYR A 163 -4.79 16.34 0.80
C TYR A 163 -5.32 17.59 0.11
N ASN A 164 -5.50 18.65 0.89
CA ASN A 164 -5.94 19.92 0.36
C ASN A 164 -4.78 20.68 -0.29
N PHE A 165 -5.03 21.24 -1.46
CA PHE A 165 -4.10 22.12 -2.18
C PHE A 165 -3.64 23.29 -1.29
N ASN A 166 -2.34 23.59 -1.30
CA ASN A 166 -1.69 24.63 -0.52
C ASN A 166 -1.90 24.56 1.00
N GLN A 167 -2.37 23.44 1.54
CA GLN A 167 -2.47 23.25 2.98
C GLN A 167 -1.29 22.43 3.51
N PRO A 168 -0.62 22.87 4.57
CA PRO A 168 0.42 22.09 5.21
C PRO A 168 -0.10 20.74 5.70
N VAL A 169 0.58 19.68 5.30
CA VAL A 169 0.36 18.32 5.78
C VAL A 169 1.43 17.97 6.80
N ARG A 170 1.01 17.53 7.98
CA ARG A 170 1.85 16.95 9.03
C ARG A 170 1.12 15.75 9.58
N SER A 171 1.61 14.57 9.31
CA SER A 171 0.95 13.31 9.67
C SER A 171 2.00 12.22 9.86
N GLY A 172 1.57 11.00 10.16
CA GLY A 172 2.45 9.85 10.27
C GLY A 172 1.74 8.56 9.96
N ASP A 173 2.46 7.65 9.36
CA ASP A 173 2.01 6.28 9.09
C ASP A 173 2.60 5.35 10.18
N TYR A 174 2.00 5.43 11.37
CA TYR A 174 2.48 4.68 12.53
C TYR A 174 2.15 3.20 12.41
N VAL A 175 3.10 2.37 12.84
CA VAL A 175 2.90 0.92 12.92
C VAL A 175 2.90 0.43 14.36
N SER A 176 2.10 -0.58 14.63
CA SER A 176 2.19 -1.39 15.84
C SER A 176 3.02 -2.64 15.56
N HIS A 177 3.82 -3.05 16.54
CA HIS A 177 4.54 -4.32 16.51
C HIS A 177 4.72 -4.83 17.95
N ASN A 178 4.71 -6.15 18.10
CA ASN A 178 4.75 -6.79 19.43
C ASN A 178 6.12 -7.40 19.78
N ASN A 179 7.15 -7.15 18.97
CA ASN A 179 8.38 -7.95 18.99
C ASN A 179 9.60 -7.22 19.55
N ASN A 180 9.48 -6.02 20.12
CA ASN A 180 10.61 -5.17 20.54
C ASN A 180 11.67 -4.89 19.44
N ASP A 181 11.29 -5.02 18.18
CA ASP A 181 12.16 -4.73 17.05
C ASP A 181 12.20 -3.23 16.76
N SER A 182 13.30 -2.75 16.20
CA SER A 182 13.38 -1.39 15.69
C SER A 182 12.65 -1.29 14.35
N ILE A 183 11.84 -0.25 14.19
CA ILE A 183 11.15 0.05 12.93
C ILE A 183 11.93 1.14 12.19
N VAL A 184 12.08 0.96 10.88
CA VAL A 184 12.64 1.98 9.98
C VAL A 184 11.67 2.20 8.83
N TYR A 185 11.33 3.46 8.59
CA TYR A 185 10.44 3.87 7.51
C TYR A 185 11.25 4.44 6.34
N LYS A 186 10.89 4.07 5.13
CA LYS A 186 11.47 4.66 3.91
C LYS A 186 10.41 4.83 2.82
N TRP A 187 10.59 5.85 1.98
CA TRP A 187 9.87 5.95 0.72
C TRP A 187 10.43 4.92 -0.27
N SER A 188 9.57 4.16 -0.90
CA SER A 188 9.94 3.17 -1.91
C SER A 188 9.19 3.39 -3.22
N ALA A 189 9.79 2.97 -4.32
CA ALA A 189 9.11 3.01 -5.61
C ALA A 189 8.06 1.91 -5.69
N PRO A 190 6.87 2.19 -6.25
CA PRO A 190 5.87 1.16 -6.48
C PRO A 190 6.41 0.12 -7.46
N GLN A 191 6.03 -1.13 -7.26
CA GLN A 191 6.45 -2.25 -8.10
C GLN A 191 5.28 -2.76 -8.94
N LYS A 192 5.58 -3.23 -10.16
CA LYS A 192 4.65 -3.95 -11.03
C LYS A 192 4.84 -5.47 -10.99
N SER A 193 6.03 -5.90 -10.59
CA SER A 193 6.37 -7.31 -10.35
C SER A 193 7.57 -7.40 -9.43
N HIS A 194 7.98 -8.60 -9.06
CA HIS A 194 9.16 -8.81 -8.22
C HIS A 194 10.41 -8.15 -8.83
N ASN A 195 11.04 -7.24 -8.07
CA ASN A 195 12.23 -6.46 -8.48
C ASN A 195 12.04 -5.58 -9.72
N SER A 196 10.81 -5.28 -10.10
CA SER A 196 10.50 -4.41 -11.23
C SER A 196 9.69 -3.21 -10.78
N ASN A 197 10.36 -2.06 -10.68
CA ASN A 197 9.73 -0.82 -10.29
C ASN A 197 8.98 -0.18 -11.46
N ILE A 198 7.91 0.53 -11.15
CA ILE A 198 7.23 1.40 -12.10
C ILE A 198 8.04 2.67 -12.28
N GLN A 199 8.08 3.17 -13.50
CA GLN A 199 8.77 4.42 -13.81
C GLN A 199 7.87 5.61 -13.49
N TYR A 200 8.45 6.62 -12.85
CA TYR A 200 7.79 7.91 -12.67
C TYR A 200 7.95 8.78 -13.92
N LYS A 201 7.01 9.69 -14.14
CA LYS A 201 7.18 10.80 -15.11
C LYS A 201 8.35 11.69 -14.66
N THR A 202 8.88 12.45 -15.61
CA THR A 202 9.94 13.44 -15.33
C THR A 202 9.55 14.33 -14.16
N ASN A 203 10.48 14.59 -13.26
CA ASN A 203 10.35 15.36 -12.02
C ASN A 203 9.64 14.62 -10.87
N TYR A 204 9.27 13.35 -11.02
CA TYR A 204 8.74 12.54 -9.92
C TYR A 204 9.65 11.36 -9.59
N SER A 205 9.59 10.92 -8.35
CA SER A 205 10.35 9.79 -7.82
C SER A 205 9.68 9.24 -6.57
N ALA A 206 10.20 8.15 -6.00
CA ALA A 206 9.73 7.65 -4.70
C ALA A 206 9.86 8.70 -3.58
N GLN A 207 10.90 9.53 -3.63
CA GLN A 207 11.15 10.62 -2.67
C GLN A 207 10.46 11.93 -3.04
N GLN A 208 9.77 11.97 -4.18
CA GLN A 208 9.02 13.13 -4.67
C GLN A 208 7.85 12.68 -5.54
N PHE A 209 6.96 11.88 -4.99
CA PHE A 209 5.82 11.33 -5.73
C PHE A 209 4.68 12.35 -5.93
N ILE A 210 4.77 13.52 -5.33
CA ILE A 210 3.79 14.61 -5.41
C ILE A 210 4.52 15.95 -5.52
N SER A 211 3.91 16.93 -6.22
CA SER A 211 4.42 18.30 -6.27
C SER A 211 4.29 18.99 -4.92
N THR A 212 5.38 19.49 -4.37
CA THR A 212 5.44 20.09 -3.03
C THR A 212 5.97 21.52 -3.07
N TYR A 213 5.59 22.30 -2.08
CA TYR A 213 6.12 23.65 -1.90
C TYR A 213 7.64 23.64 -1.78
N CYS A 214 8.28 24.50 -2.58
CA CYS A 214 9.71 24.68 -2.64
C CYS A 214 10.03 26.14 -2.96
N PRO A 215 10.57 26.95 -2.02
CA PRO A 215 10.83 28.38 -2.25
C PRO A 215 11.78 28.67 -3.41
N SER A 216 12.69 27.77 -3.73
CA SER A 216 13.66 27.89 -4.81
C SER A 216 13.16 27.36 -6.16
N GLY A 217 11.87 27.03 -6.28
CA GLY A 217 11.28 26.43 -7.48
C GLY A 217 11.04 24.94 -7.34
N THR A 218 11.50 24.12 -8.27
CA THR A 218 11.36 22.66 -8.24
C THR A 218 12.54 22.02 -7.49
N ASN A 219 12.27 21.00 -6.69
CA ASN A 219 13.26 20.15 -6.01
C ASN A 219 14.13 20.88 -4.96
N CYS A 220 13.64 20.92 -3.76
CA CYS A 220 14.41 21.43 -2.62
C CYS A 220 14.62 20.35 -1.55
N THR A 221 15.64 20.54 -0.73
CA THR A 221 15.84 19.73 0.47
C THR A 221 14.63 19.86 1.37
N ALA A 222 14.10 18.74 1.83
CA ALA A 222 12.96 18.72 2.72
C ALA A 222 13.27 19.44 4.04
N ASN A 223 12.38 20.35 4.45
CA ASN A 223 12.44 21.05 5.73
C ASN A 223 11.08 20.99 6.44
N PRO A 224 10.92 20.02 7.37
CA PRO A 224 9.66 19.83 8.09
C PRO A 224 9.35 20.99 9.05
N SER A 225 10.36 21.75 9.48
CA SER A 225 10.22 22.85 10.45
C SER A 225 9.83 24.17 9.82
N SER A 226 9.90 24.29 8.48
CA SER A 226 9.44 25.51 7.80
C SER A 226 7.92 25.65 7.84
N ASN A 227 7.45 26.87 7.65
CA ASN A 227 6.03 27.18 7.56
C ASN A 227 5.73 27.96 6.28
N PRO A 228 5.10 27.36 5.26
CA PRO A 228 4.65 25.95 5.22
C PRO A 228 5.81 24.95 5.09
N PRO A 229 5.60 23.62 5.39
CA PRO A 229 6.61 22.59 5.18
C PRO A 229 7.11 22.57 3.75
N GLN A 230 8.43 22.48 3.59
CA GLN A 230 9.13 22.53 2.32
C GLN A 230 9.57 21.14 1.89
N GLY A 231 9.37 20.81 0.62
CA GLY A 231 9.72 19.49 0.08
C GLY A 231 8.87 18.36 0.68
N LEU A 232 9.25 17.12 0.40
CA LEU A 232 8.64 15.91 0.97
C LEU A 232 9.56 15.32 2.04
N TYR A 233 9.14 15.36 3.29
CA TYR A 233 9.89 14.85 4.44
C TYR A 233 9.29 13.55 4.97
N LEU A 234 10.14 12.60 5.36
CA LEU A 234 9.79 11.42 6.16
C LEU A 234 10.83 11.22 7.25
N ASN A 235 10.36 11.11 8.48
CA ASN A 235 11.20 10.68 9.60
C ASN A 235 11.31 9.14 9.57
N SER A 236 12.50 8.64 9.27
CA SER A 236 12.75 7.21 9.16
C SER A 236 12.60 6.41 10.46
N LYS A 237 12.57 7.08 11.62
CA LYS A 237 12.41 6.42 12.93
C LYS A 237 10.98 6.45 13.46
N THR A 238 10.24 7.52 13.18
CA THR A 238 8.90 7.71 13.75
C THR A 238 7.77 7.48 12.75
N GLY A 239 8.07 7.51 11.43
CA GLY A 239 7.05 7.45 10.39
C GLY A 239 6.34 8.79 10.15
N ASP A 240 6.71 9.86 10.87
CA ASP A 240 6.16 11.20 10.62
C ASP A 240 6.56 11.70 9.25
N TYR A 241 5.62 12.28 8.52
CA TYR A 241 5.90 12.94 7.26
C TYR A 241 5.27 14.32 7.19
N SER A 242 5.86 15.18 6.38
CA SER A 242 5.32 16.51 6.13
C SER A 242 5.64 17.01 4.73
N PHE A 243 4.71 17.78 4.18
CA PHE A 243 4.83 18.48 2.90
C PHE A 243 3.69 19.49 2.74
N THR A 244 3.76 20.29 1.68
CA THR A 244 2.65 21.18 1.27
C THR A 244 2.39 20.95 -0.21
N PRO A 245 1.25 20.34 -0.60
CA PRO A 245 0.96 20.05 -2.00
C PRO A 245 0.72 21.34 -2.79
N THR A 246 1.31 21.45 -3.97
CA THR A 246 1.25 22.66 -4.82
C THR A 246 0.62 22.42 -6.19
N SER A 247 0.09 21.24 -6.45
CA SER A 247 -0.63 20.94 -7.68
C SER A 247 -2.05 20.52 -7.38
N LEU A 248 -3.01 21.07 -8.12
CA LEU A 248 -4.40 20.64 -8.10
C LEU A 248 -4.58 19.37 -8.93
N ASN A 249 -5.53 18.52 -8.52
CA ASN A 249 -5.92 17.30 -9.24
C ASN A 249 -4.72 16.37 -9.53
N GLN A 250 -3.75 16.33 -8.62
CA GLN A 250 -2.63 15.41 -8.73
C GLN A 250 -2.97 14.11 -8.01
N THR A 251 -3.01 13.03 -8.76
CA THR A 251 -3.14 11.67 -8.24
C THR A 251 -1.79 10.98 -8.32
N SER A 252 -1.34 10.45 -7.20
CA SER A 252 -0.01 9.85 -7.07
C SER A 252 -0.09 8.54 -6.29
N THR A 253 0.90 7.69 -6.48
CA THR A 253 1.10 6.50 -5.66
C THR A 253 2.33 6.70 -4.78
N ARG A 254 2.22 6.28 -3.54
CA ARG A 254 3.34 6.22 -2.60
C ARG A 254 3.48 4.82 -2.02
N VAL A 255 4.70 4.44 -1.71
CA VAL A 255 5.00 3.21 -0.97
C VAL A 255 5.86 3.58 0.22
N ILE A 256 5.46 3.16 1.41
CA ILE A 256 6.25 3.23 2.64
C ILE A 256 6.58 1.80 3.04
N GLU A 257 7.85 1.52 3.20
CA GLU A 257 8.39 0.26 3.69
C GLU A 257 9.00 0.42 5.08
#